data_7508b0cbbce3cd2cc9dbf96680a9731d
#
_entry.id   7508b0cbbce3cd2cc9dbf96680a9731d
#
_cell.length_a   1.000
_cell.length_b   1.000
_cell.length_c   1.000
_cell.angle_alpha   90.00
_cell.angle_beta   90.00
_cell.angle_gamma   90.00
#
_symmetry.space_group_name_H-M   'P 1'
#
loop_
_entity.id
_entity.type
_entity.pdbx_description
1 polymer ?
#
loop_
_entity_poly.entity_id
_entity_poly.type
_entity_poly.pdbx_seq_one_letter_code
_entity_poly.pdbx_strand_id
1 'polypeptide(L)'
;MDGKILRAVGGIYEVETDEKHLLCKARGIFRNRSISPCAGDLVRVSAEDNAEPIIEEIYERKNVLVRPPLANLDIAVLVISACEPAPNTYVIDKLIAVFEEKGIESVLVFTKMDKADCAELARIYENIGYRCFFTDNLTGEGTKPLEDYLKGRTAALIGNSGVGKSSLINCIFPDLEKQTGEISRKLGRGRHTTREVTLYPYHGGYIADTPGFSTVEIGRYANIQKKDLKGCFREFSGKDCRFADCVHLKEMGCGVREALEAGEISESRYRNYERIFGELSELEKK
;
A
#
# COMPACT_ATOMS: atom_id res chain seq x y z
N MET A 1 26.53 8.45 8.07
CA MET A 1 26.18 7.08 7.63
C MET A 1 24.78 7.10 7.05
N ASP A 2 24.52 6.22 6.07
CA ASP A 2 23.20 6.12 5.46
C ASP A 2 22.36 5.05 6.16
N GLY A 3 21.05 5.22 6.17
CA GLY A 3 20.16 4.27 6.82
C GLY A 3 18.70 4.42 6.36
N LYS A 4 17.84 3.54 6.87
CA LYS A 4 16.41 3.55 6.61
C LYS A 4 15.65 3.75 7.91
N ILE A 5 14.64 4.64 7.90
CA ILE A 5 13.75 4.82 9.05
C ILE A 5 12.81 3.62 9.12
N LEU A 6 12.92 2.84 10.19
CA LEU A 6 12.02 1.73 10.46
C LEU A 6 10.73 2.19 11.14
N ARG A 7 10.83 3.21 12.00
CA ARG A 7 9.70 3.72 12.78
C ARG A 7 9.88 5.20 13.13
N ALA A 8 8.77 5.93 13.20
CA ALA A 8 8.73 7.34 13.59
C ALA A 8 7.68 7.56 14.68
N VAL A 9 8.10 7.95 15.90
CA VAL A 9 7.22 8.11 17.06
C VAL A 9 7.63 9.31 17.88
N GLY A 10 6.71 10.27 18.05
CA GLY A 10 6.93 11.40 18.96
C GLY A 10 8.15 12.25 18.64
N GLY A 11 8.61 12.30 17.40
CA GLY A 11 9.81 13.03 16.96
C GLY A 11 11.12 12.25 17.17
N ILE A 12 11.04 10.99 17.57
CA ILE A 12 12.15 10.04 17.61
C ILE A 12 12.00 9.07 16.43
N TYR A 13 13.11 8.82 15.75
CA TYR A 13 13.18 7.98 14.55
C TYR A 13 14.13 6.81 14.80
N GLU A 14 13.62 5.61 14.69
CA GLU A 14 14.44 4.40 14.69
C GLU A 14 15.01 4.20 13.30
N VAL A 15 16.32 4.27 13.16
CA VAL A 15 17.04 4.17 11.90
C VAL A 15 17.92 2.94 11.92
N GLU A 16 17.76 2.07 10.94
CA GLU A 16 18.65 0.96 10.65
C GLU A 16 19.73 1.42 9.67
N THR A 17 20.98 1.18 10.02
CA THR A 17 22.14 1.38 9.18
C THR A 17 22.86 0.04 8.98
N ASP A 18 23.82 -0.03 8.07
CA ASP A 18 24.61 -1.27 7.86
C ASP A 18 25.36 -1.72 9.12
N GLU A 19 25.67 -0.81 10.03
CA GLU A 19 26.47 -1.10 11.23
C GLU A 19 25.63 -1.29 12.50
N LYS A 20 24.56 -0.50 12.66
CA LYS A 20 23.81 -0.46 13.91
C LYS A 20 22.41 0.16 13.77
N HIS A 21 21.56 -0.11 14.76
CA HIS A 21 20.29 0.57 14.94
C HIS A 21 20.47 1.81 15.81
N LEU A 22 19.93 2.95 15.39
CA LEU A 22 20.05 4.25 16.04
C LEU A 22 18.68 4.84 16.37
N LEU A 23 18.58 5.48 17.53
CA LEU A 23 17.44 6.34 17.84
C LEU A 23 17.85 7.80 17.58
N CYS A 24 17.30 8.37 16.52
CA CYS A 24 17.68 9.66 15.99
C CYS A 24 16.63 10.72 16.29
N LYS A 25 17.07 11.96 16.38
CA LYS A 25 16.21 13.16 16.24
C LYS A 25 16.37 13.71 14.81
N ALA A 26 15.38 14.48 14.36
CA ALA A 26 15.46 15.17 13.09
C ALA A 26 15.84 16.65 13.27
N ARG A 27 16.63 17.20 12.34
CA ARG A 27 16.93 18.64 12.33
C ARG A 27 15.65 19.46 12.19
N GLY A 28 15.59 20.59 12.87
CA GLY A 28 14.45 21.52 12.80
C GLY A 28 14.14 22.06 11.41
N ILE A 29 15.10 22.01 10.49
CA ILE A 29 14.94 22.45 9.09
C ILE A 29 13.85 21.69 8.34
N PHE A 30 13.58 20.42 8.70
CA PHE A 30 12.53 19.63 8.06
C PHE A 30 11.14 20.19 8.35
N ARG A 31 10.92 20.78 9.54
CA ARG A 31 9.67 21.48 9.88
C ARG A 31 9.44 22.70 8.98
N ASN A 32 10.50 23.43 8.66
CA ASN A 32 10.43 24.61 7.80
C ASN A 32 10.15 24.26 6.33
N ARG A 33 10.54 23.06 5.88
CA ARG A 33 10.32 22.56 4.52
C ARG A 33 9.01 21.78 4.36
N SER A 34 8.17 21.70 5.41
CA SER A 34 6.93 20.90 5.43
C SER A 34 7.14 19.42 5.07
N ILE A 35 8.36 18.91 5.27
CA ILE A 35 8.72 17.52 5.06
C ILE A 35 8.89 16.88 6.43
N SER A 36 8.01 15.93 6.75
CA SER A 36 8.16 15.13 7.97
C SER A 36 8.81 13.80 7.63
N PRO A 37 9.91 13.41 8.30
CA PRO A 37 10.47 12.07 8.15
C PRO A 37 9.43 11.02 8.56
N CYS A 38 9.39 9.91 7.86
CA CYS A 38 8.46 8.81 8.15
C CYS A 38 9.12 7.44 7.93
N ALA A 39 8.44 6.38 8.36
CA ALA A 39 8.89 5.02 8.08
C ALA A 39 9.13 4.82 6.59
N GLY A 40 10.20 4.13 6.24
CA GLY A 40 10.62 3.87 4.85
C GLY A 40 11.52 4.93 4.23
N ASP A 41 11.69 6.10 4.85
CA ASP A 41 12.64 7.10 4.34
C ASP A 41 14.08 6.58 4.38
N LEU A 42 14.79 6.83 3.29
CA LEU A 42 16.24 6.70 3.25
C LEU A 42 16.84 8.02 3.74
N VAL A 43 17.77 7.94 4.68
CA VAL A 43 18.29 9.11 5.39
C VAL A 43 19.79 9.06 5.59
N ARG A 44 20.40 10.24 5.66
CA ARG A 44 21.77 10.39 6.20
C ARG A 44 21.70 10.78 7.66
N VAL A 45 22.45 10.03 8.49
CA VAL A 45 22.56 10.26 9.93
C VAL A 45 23.97 10.69 10.29
N SER A 46 24.12 11.73 11.10
CA SER A 46 25.36 12.01 11.84
C SER A 46 25.26 11.36 13.23
N ALA A 47 26.29 10.62 13.58
CA ALA A 47 26.45 10.03 14.92
C ALA A 47 27.91 10.20 15.33
N GLU A 48 28.19 11.30 16.02
CA GLU A 48 29.50 11.55 16.62
C GLU A 48 29.58 10.87 17.99
N ASP A 49 30.78 10.50 18.43
CA ASP A 49 30.96 9.91 19.74
C ASP A 49 30.44 10.86 20.83
N ASN A 50 29.56 10.34 21.68
CA ASN A 50 28.87 11.05 22.76
C ASN A 50 27.82 12.11 22.36
N ALA A 51 27.42 12.23 21.09
CA ALA A 51 26.31 13.07 20.64
C ALA A 51 25.06 12.25 20.33
N GLU A 52 23.87 12.86 20.51
CA GLU A 52 22.62 12.23 20.04
C GLU A 52 22.65 12.11 18.51
N PRO A 53 22.34 10.95 17.91
CA PRO A 53 22.26 10.79 16.47
C PRO A 53 21.20 11.69 15.86
N ILE A 54 21.53 12.35 14.75
CA ILE A 54 20.65 13.32 14.08
C ILE A 54 20.48 12.96 12.62
N ILE A 55 19.22 12.93 12.15
CA ILE A 55 18.90 12.87 10.71
C ILE A 55 19.26 14.22 10.10
N GLU A 56 20.24 14.21 9.20
CA GLU A 56 20.72 15.41 8.51
C GLU A 56 20.01 15.66 7.19
N GLU A 57 19.72 14.57 6.48
CA GLU A 57 19.14 14.60 5.13
C GLU A 57 18.14 13.45 4.96
N ILE A 58 17.07 13.73 4.21
CA ILE A 58 16.12 12.74 3.70
C ILE A 58 16.36 12.66 2.21
N TYR A 59 16.68 11.50 1.69
CA TYR A 59 16.87 11.28 0.26
C TYR A 59 15.54 11.36 -0.49
N GLU A 60 15.63 11.53 -1.81
CA GLU A 60 14.46 11.59 -2.67
C GLU A 60 13.60 10.32 -2.52
N ARG A 61 12.31 10.55 -2.30
CA ARG A 61 11.34 9.46 -2.13
C ARG A 61 10.87 8.97 -3.49
N LYS A 62 10.91 7.67 -3.71
CA LYS A 62 10.27 7.01 -4.86
C LYS A 62 8.75 7.26 -4.87
N ASN A 63 8.13 7.14 -3.70
CA ASN A 63 6.73 7.43 -3.43
C ASN A 63 6.51 7.69 -1.94
N VAL A 64 5.35 8.24 -1.60
CA VAL A 64 4.95 8.43 -0.20
C VAL A 64 3.44 8.33 -0.04
N LEU A 65 3.03 7.57 0.98
CA LEU A 65 1.65 7.53 1.47
C LEU A 65 1.50 8.53 2.61
N VAL A 66 0.37 9.23 2.66
CA VAL A 66 0.11 10.29 3.67
C VAL A 66 -0.50 9.71 4.94
N ARG A 67 -1.32 8.68 4.81
CA ARG A 67 -2.02 8.05 5.93
C ARG A 67 -2.19 6.54 5.71
N PRO A 68 -1.50 5.75 6.52
CA PRO A 68 -0.43 6.15 7.43
C PRO A 68 0.80 6.64 6.65
N PRO A 69 1.67 7.50 7.25
CA PRO A 69 2.86 8.01 6.57
C PRO A 69 3.88 6.89 6.37
N LEU A 70 4.12 6.54 5.10
CA LEU A 70 5.04 5.49 4.69
C LEU A 70 5.68 5.87 3.36
N ALA A 71 7.00 5.88 3.30
CA ALA A 71 7.77 6.20 2.10
C ALA A 71 8.41 4.95 1.48
N ASN A 72 8.74 5.05 0.18
CA ASN A 72 9.51 4.05 -0.56
C ASN A 72 8.92 2.64 -0.51
N LEU A 73 7.58 2.55 -0.63
CA LEU A 73 6.87 1.28 -0.71
C LEU A 73 7.03 0.69 -2.12
N ASP A 74 7.40 -0.58 -2.22
CA ASP A 74 7.49 -1.29 -3.49
C ASP A 74 6.17 -1.97 -3.84
N ILE A 75 5.56 -2.64 -2.86
CA ILE A 75 4.39 -3.49 -3.08
C ILE A 75 3.29 -3.17 -2.05
N ALA A 76 2.09 -2.93 -2.56
CA ALA A 76 0.85 -2.95 -1.79
C ALA A 76 0.19 -4.33 -1.92
N VAL A 77 0.19 -5.10 -0.83
CA VAL A 77 -0.43 -6.43 -0.76
C VAL A 77 -1.88 -6.25 -0.33
N LEU A 78 -2.81 -6.30 -1.28
CA LEU A 78 -4.24 -6.19 -1.04
C LEU A 78 -4.78 -7.54 -0.57
N VAL A 79 -5.04 -7.66 0.73
CA VAL A 79 -5.55 -8.91 1.33
C VAL A 79 -7.07 -8.91 1.28
N ILE A 80 -7.63 -9.92 0.62
CA ILE A 80 -9.05 -10.07 0.30
C ILE A 80 -9.51 -11.41 0.84
N SER A 81 -10.56 -11.42 1.66
CA SER A 81 -11.18 -12.68 2.10
C SER A 81 -12.06 -13.24 0.98
N ALA A 82 -11.97 -14.53 0.68
CA ALA A 82 -12.84 -15.18 -0.29
C ALA A 82 -14.31 -15.26 0.19
N CYS A 83 -14.56 -15.15 1.51
CA CYS A 83 -15.90 -15.30 2.09
C CYS A 83 -16.28 -14.12 3.00
N GLU A 84 -15.82 -14.10 4.24
CA GLU A 84 -16.19 -13.12 5.27
C GLU A 84 -14.95 -12.39 5.81
N PRO A 85 -14.96 -11.04 5.75
CA PRO A 85 -15.96 -10.20 5.09
C PRO A 85 -15.98 -10.40 3.56
N ALA A 86 -17.16 -10.31 2.95
CA ALA A 86 -17.31 -10.49 1.51
C ALA A 86 -16.43 -9.50 0.72
N PRO A 87 -15.82 -9.92 -0.40
CA PRO A 87 -15.03 -9.04 -1.24
C PRO A 87 -15.85 -7.83 -1.69
N ASN A 88 -15.28 -6.64 -1.55
CA ASN A 88 -15.88 -5.39 -2.02
C ASN A 88 -15.00 -4.83 -3.16
N THR A 89 -15.40 -5.09 -4.40
CA THR A 89 -14.66 -4.66 -5.59
C THR A 89 -14.47 -3.16 -5.66
N TYR A 90 -15.43 -2.37 -5.17
CA TYR A 90 -15.29 -0.92 -5.12
C TYR A 90 -14.12 -0.48 -4.21
N VAL A 91 -13.97 -1.11 -3.04
CA VAL A 91 -12.85 -0.80 -2.14
C VAL A 91 -11.53 -1.27 -2.73
N ILE A 92 -11.51 -2.45 -3.37
CA ILE A 92 -10.33 -2.99 -4.04
C ILE A 92 -9.87 -2.03 -5.15
N ASP A 93 -10.78 -1.63 -6.04
CA ASP A 93 -10.49 -0.77 -7.18
C ASP A 93 -10.05 0.63 -6.74
N LYS A 94 -10.65 1.14 -5.67
CA LYS A 94 -10.28 2.41 -5.06
C LYS A 94 -8.86 2.38 -4.50
N LEU A 95 -8.46 1.29 -3.83
CA LEU A 95 -7.10 1.08 -3.34
C LEU A 95 -6.11 0.97 -4.50
N ILE A 96 -6.45 0.17 -5.51
CA ILE A 96 -5.64 0.02 -6.71
C ILE A 96 -5.38 1.38 -7.36
N ALA A 97 -6.43 2.21 -7.56
CA ALA A 97 -6.27 3.53 -8.15
C ALA A 97 -5.31 4.43 -7.37
N VAL A 98 -5.34 4.36 -6.01
CA VAL A 98 -4.38 5.08 -5.16
C VAL A 98 -2.94 4.61 -5.40
N PHE A 99 -2.72 3.31 -5.52
CA PHE A 99 -1.37 2.77 -5.69
C PHE A 99 -0.84 2.96 -7.11
N GLU A 100 -1.69 2.84 -8.13
CA GLU A 100 -1.32 3.17 -9.52
C GLU A 100 -0.87 4.64 -9.63
N GLU A 101 -1.60 5.58 -9.03
CA GLU A 101 -1.22 7.01 -9.01
C GLU A 101 0.13 7.24 -8.34
N LYS A 102 0.47 6.45 -7.32
CA LYS A 102 1.75 6.53 -6.60
C LYS A 102 2.87 5.73 -7.25
N GLY A 103 2.63 5.00 -8.33
CA GLY A 103 3.60 4.09 -8.91
C GLY A 103 3.99 2.94 -7.99
N ILE A 104 3.07 2.51 -7.11
CA ILE A 104 3.25 1.39 -6.19
C ILE A 104 2.60 0.15 -6.81
N GLU A 105 3.35 -0.93 -6.92
CA GLU A 105 2.82 -2.18 -7.44
C GLU A 105 1.74 -2.74 -6.52
N SER A 106 0.57 -3.08 -7.07
CA SER A 106 -0.50 -3.76 -6.35
C SER A 106 -0.50 -5.25 -6.66
N VAL A 107 -0.54 -6.09 -5.61
CA VAL A 107 -0.80 -7.52 -5.72
C VAL A 107 -2.02 -7.89 -4.89
N LEU A 108 -2.82 -8.82 -5.36
CA LEU A 108 -4.02 -9.26 -4.67
C LEU A 108 -3.77 -10.63 -4.03
N VAL A 109 -4.09 -10.74 -2.74
CA VAL A 109 -3.96 -12.01 -2.00
C VAL A 109 -5.34 -12.42 -1.51
N PHE A 110 -5.84 -13.49 -2.08
CA PHE A 110 -7.12 -14.09 -1.70
C PHE A 110 -6.87 -15.11 -0.58
N THR A 111 -7.50 -14.87 0.56
CA THR A 111 -7.36 -15.70 1.77
C THR A 111 -8.64 -16.51 2.01
N LYS A 112 -8.57 -17.49 2.90
CA LYS A 112 -9.70 -18.36 3.29
C LYS A 112 -10.25 -19.17 2.09
N MET A 113 -9.34 -19.63 1.24
CA MET A 113 -9.67 -20.43 0.05
C MET A 113 -10.29 -21.79 0.41
N ASP A 114 -10.13 -22.22 1.66
CA ASP A 114 -10.81 -23.38 2.24
C ASP A 114 -12.34 -23.22 2.36
N LYS A 115 -12.85 -21.98 2.31
CA LYS A 115 -14.26 -21.66 2.58
C LYS A 115 -15.07 -21.25 1.37
N ALA A 116 -14.45 -20.68 0.36
CA ALA A 116 -15.14 -20.21 -0.84
C ALA A 116 -14.19 -20.08 -2.04
N ASP A 117 -14.74 -20.30 -3.23
CA ASP A 117 -14.06 -20.04 -4.50
C ASP A 117 -14.22 -18.56 -4.88
N CYS A 118 -13.12 -17.93 -5.27
CA CYS A 118 -13.10 -16.56 -5.77
C CYS A 118 -12.38 -16.44 -7.13
N ALA A 119 -12.26 -17.54 -7.86
CA ALA A 119 -11.56 -17.57 -9.14
C ALA A 119 -12.14 -16.59 -10.17
N GLU A 120 -13.46 -16.43 -10.23
CA GLU A 120 -14.09 -15.46 -11.14
C GLU A 120 -13.68 -14.02 -10.80
N LEU A 121 -13.67 -13.69 -9.50
CA LEU A 121 -13.22 -12.37 -9.05
C LEU A 121 -11.75 -12.15 -9.35
N ALA A 122 -10.90 -13.14 -9.11
CA ALA A 122 -9.46 -13.04 -9.38
C ALA A 122 -9.19 -12.83 -10.88
N ARG A 123 -9.89 -13.55 -11.75
CA ARG A 123 -9.75 -13.41 -13.22
C ARG A 123 -9.97 -11.97 -13.71
N ILE A 124 -10.86 -11.21 -13.08
CA ILE A 124 -11.08 -9.80 -13.43
C ILE A 124 -9.78 -9.01 -13.33
N TYR A 125 -9.00 -9.26 -12.28
CA TYR A 125 -7.74 -8.55 -12.04
C TYR A 125 -6.56 -9.17 -12.78
N GLU A 126 -6.51 -10.50 -12.91
CA GLU A 126 -5.48 -11.19 -13.70
C GLU A 126 -5.50 -10.80 -15.17
N ASN A 127 -6.70 -10.69 -15.77
CA ASN A 127 -6.87 -10.30 -17.17
C ASN A 127 -6.33 -8.89 -17.48
N ILE A 128 -6.24 -8.04 -16.50
CA ILE A 128 -5.70 -6.67 -16.63
C ILE A 128 -4.29 -6.52 -16.04
N GLY A 129 -3.63 -7.67 -15.80
CA GLY A 129 -2.21 -7.74 -15.47
C GLY A 129 -1.87 -7.57 -13.98
N TYR A 130 -2.82 -7.68 -13.05
CA TYR A 130 -2.50 -7.78 -11.63
C TYR A 130 -2.15 -9.20 -11.25
N ARG A 131 -1.15 -9.34 -10.39
CA ARG A 131 -0.75 -10.63 -9.85
C ARG A 131 -1.68 -11.02 -8.70
N CYS A 132 -2.24 -12.24 -8.78
CA CYS A 132 -3.09 -12.79 -7.75
C CYS A 132 -2.40 -13.98 -7.07
N PHE A 133 -2.53 -14.05 -5.74
CA PHE A 133 -2.09 -15.17 -4.92
C PHE A 133 -3.30 -15.72 -4.15
N PHE A 134 -3.31 -17.03 -3.96
CA PHE A 134 -4.38 -17.73 -3.27
C PHE A 134 -3.79 -18.46 -2.08
N THR A 135 -4.26 -18.15 -0.87
CA THR A 135 -3.67 -18.68 0.36
C THR A 135 -4.71 -19.27 1.31
N ASP A 136 -4.37 -20.39 1.90
CA ASP A 136 -5.00 -20.86 3.12
C ASP A 136 -4.07 -20.55 4.30
N ASN A 137 -4.48 -19.61 5.12
CA ASN A 137 -3.66 -19.14 6.25
C ASN A 137 -3.71 -20.11 7.45
N LEU A 138 -4.53 -21.16 7.44
CA LEU A 138 -4.55 -22.19 8.47
C LEU A 138 -3.49 -23.26 8.20
N THR A 139 -3.37 -23.68 6.95
CA THR A 139 -2.42 -24.71 6.52
C THR A 139 -1.09 -24.14 6.03
N GLY A 140 -1.07 -22.86 5.65
CA GLY A 140 0.06 -22.22 4.97
C GLY A 140 0.13 -22.54 3.48
N GLU A 141 -0.85 -23.25 2.92
CA GLU A 141 -0.90 -23.55 1.50
C GLU A 141 -0.98 -22.27 0.67
N GLY A 142 -0.22 -22.19 -0.44
CA GLY A 142 -0.17 -21.04 -1.34
C GLY A 142 0.62 -19.83 -0.83
N THR A 143 1.17 -19.84 0.39
CA THR A 143 1.96 -18.70 0.91
C THR A 143 3.35 -18.61 0.30
N LYS A 144 3.97 -19.72 -0.07
CA LYS A 144 5.35 -19.77 -0.57
C LYS A 144 5.60 -18.91 -1.83
N PRO A 145 4.74 -18.93 -2.87
CA PRO A 145 4.89 -18.04 -4.01
C PRO A 145 4.82 -16.55 -3.64
N LEU A 146 3.97 -16.18 -2.66
CA LEU A 146 3.90 -14.81 -2.14
C LEU A 146 5.19 -14.43 -1.39
N GLU A 147 5.69 -15.30 -0.50
CA GLU A 147 6.95 -15.10 0.21
C GLU A 147 8.11 -14.82 -0.75
N ASP A 148 8.27 -15.68 -1.77
CA ASP A 148 9.33 -15.54 -2.76
C ASP A 148 9.19 -14.25 -3.56
N TYR A 149 7.96 -13.81 -3.79
CA TYR A 149 7.67 -12.56 -4.49
C TYR A 149 8.01 -11.32 -3.65
N LEU A 150 7.88 -11.38 -2.33
CA LEU A 150 8.14 -10.25 -1.43
C LEU A 150 9.63 -10.07 -1.07
N LYS A 151 10.50 -11.05 -1.34
CA LYS A 151 11.93 -10.96 -1.03
C LYS A 151 12.60 -9.74 -1.63
N GLY A 152 13.42 -9.06 -0.82
CA GLY A 152 14.17 -7.87 -1.23
C GLY A 152 13.33 -6.62 -1.46
N ARG A 153 12.03 -6.65 -1.14
CA ARG A 153 11.10 -5.55 -1.39
C ARG A 153 10.49 -5.02 -0.09
N THR A 154 10.13 -3.75 -0.10
CA THR A 154 9.33 -3.15 0.98
C THR A 154 7.85 -3.32 0.65
N ALA A 155 7.14 -4.12 1.44
CA ALA A 155 5.74 -4.45 1.21
C ALA A 155 4.86 -4.04 2.39
N ALA A 156 3.61 -3.63 2.12
CA ALA A 156 2.59 -3.33 3.13
C ALA A 156 1.35 -4.20 2.90
N LEU A 157 0.84 -4.84 3.96
CA LEU A 157 -0.41 -5.61 3.90
C LEU A 157 -1.60 -4.69 4.18
N ILE A 158 -2.53 -4.65 3.24
CA ILE A 158 -3.64 -3.71 3.21
C ILE A 158 -4.95 -4.49 3.04
N GLY A 159 -5.96 -4.12 3.79
CA GLY A 159 -7.28 -4.78 3.70
C GLY A 159 -8.12 -4.53 4.96
N ASN A 160 -9.40 -4.85 4.89
CA ASN A 160 -10.34 -4.65 5.98
C ASN A 160 -10.00 -5.50 7.21
N SER A 161 -10.63 -5.18 8.35
CA SER A 161 -10.55 -6.06 9.53
C SER A 161 -11.17 -7.42 9.21
N GLY A 162 -10.57 -8.48 9.72
CA GLY A 162 -11.10 -9.84 9.56
C GLY A 162 -10.80 -10.53 8.21
N VAL A 163 -10.13 -9.88 7.25
CA VAL A 163 -9.76 -10.53 5.98
C VAL A 163 -8.60 -11.53 6.09
N GLY A 164 -7.97 -11.65 7.27
CA GLY A 164 -6.90 -12.61 7.48
C GLY A 164 -5.48 -12.05 7.40
N LYS A 165 -5.28 -10.71 7.45
CA LYS A 165 -3.94 -10.10 7.41
C LYS A 165 -2.99 -10.64 8.49
N SER A 166 -3.43 -10.62 9.75
CA SER A 166 -2.58 -11.10 10.86
C SER A 166 -2.26 -12.59 10.73
N SER A 167 -3.22 -13.40 10.29
CA SER A 167 -2.98 -14.82 10.05
C SER A 167 -2.01 -15.04 8.89
N LEU A 168 -2.12 -14.25 7.81
CA LEU A 168 -1.20 -14.29 6.67
C LEU A 168 0.21 -13.89 7.12
N ILE A 169 0.34 -12.80 7.88
CA ILE A 169 1.64 -12.37 8.44
C ILE A 169 2.25 -13.48 9.29
N ASN A 170 1.49 -14.11 10.17
CA ASN A 170 2.00 -15.19 11.00
C ASN A 170 2.45 -16.42 10.20
N CYS A 171 1.83 -16.68 9.04
CA CYS A 171 2.29 -17.74 8.14
C CYS A 171 3.60 -17.40 7.43
N ILE A 172 3.68 -16.20 6.83
CA ILE A 172 4.84 -15.80 6.03
C ILE A 172 5.99 -15.22 6.87
N PHE A 173 5.69 -14.75 8.09
CA PHE A 173 6.65 -14.13 8.99
C PHE A 173 6.40 -14.54 10.46
N PRO A 174 6.63 -15.81 10.83
CA PRO A 174 6.30 -16.34 12.17
C PRO A 174 7.08 -15.68 13.32
N ASP A 175 8.24 -15.10 13.05
CA ASP A 175 9.04 -14.41 14.08
C ASP A 175 8.63 -12.95 14.32
N LEU A 176 7.65 -12.41 13.60
CA LEU A 176 7.21 -11.01 13.75
C LEU A 176 6.69 -10.71 15.16
N GLU A 177 5.92 -11.60 15.76
CA GLU A 177 5.41 -11.41 17.13
C GLU A 177 6.54 -11.29 18.16
N LYS A 178 7.63 -12.02 17.99
CA LYS A 178 8.80 -11.91 18.84
C LYS A 178 9.47 -10.56 18.69
N GLN A 179 9.66 -10.11 17.43
CA GLN A 179 10.27 -8.82 17.13
C GLN A 179 9.40 -7.66 17.61
N THR A 180 8.07 -7.71 17.43
CA THR A 180 7.15 -6.69 17.96
C THR A 180 7.19 -6.61 19.47
N GLY A 181 7.28 -7.74 20.18
CA GLY A 181 7.38 -7.81 21.63
C GLY A 181 8.66 -7.20 22.17
N GLU A 182 9.80 -7.34 21.51
CA GLU A 182 11.08 -6.75 21.89
C GLU A 182 11.11 -5.24 21.67
N ILE A 183 10.63 -4.77 20.54
CA ILE A 183 10.55 -3.35 20.18
C ILE A 183 9.59 -2.61 21.13
N SER A 184 8.43 -3.17 21.43
CA SER A 184 7.46 -2.59 22.38
C SER A 184 8.03 -2.49 23.80
N ARG A 185 8.82 -3.46 24.24
CA ARG A 185 9.48 -3.41 25.57
C ARG A 185 10.58 -2.36 25.65
N LYS A 186 11.39 -2.21 24.58
CA LYS A 186 12.47 -1.20 24.53
C LYS A 186 11.93 0.24 24.55
N LEU A 187 10.73 0.47 24.05
CA LEU A 187 10.12 1.79 23.95
C LEU A 187 9.12 2.11 25.09
N GLY A 188 8.91 1.19 26.06
CA GLY A 188 8.17 1.44 27.31
C GLY A 188 6.68 1.77 27.12
N ARG A 189 6.03 1.38 26.02
CA ARG A 189 4.63 1.71 25.75
C ARG A 189 3.77 0.46 25.56
N GLY A 190 2.60 0.53 26.17
CA GLY A 190 1.57 -0.49 26.10
C GLY A 190 0.94 -0.64 24.70
N ARG A 191 0.26 -1.72 24.52
CA ARG A 191 -0.22 -2.44 23.35
C ARG A 191 -1.11 -1.67 22.33
N HIS A 192 -1.42 -0.38 22.46
CA HIS A 192 -2.42 0.31 21.62
C HIS A 192 -2.09 1.79 21.37
N THR A 193 -1.29 2.08 20.31
CA THR A 193 -1.35 3.37 19.63
C THR A 193 -1.49 3.12 18.12
N THR A 194 -2.72 3.15 17.65
CA THR A 194 -3.26 2.64 16.39
C THR A 194 -2.95 3.49 15.14
N ARG A 195 -1.83 4.23 15.08
CA ARG A 195 -1.53 5.14 13.94
C ARG A 195 -0.07 5.14 13.46
N GLU A 196 0.76 4.27 13.98
CA GLU A 196 2.20 4.27 13.69
C GLU A 196 2.55 3.12 12.75
N VAL A 197 3.30 3.41 11.68
CA VAL A 197 3.87 2.39 10.79
C VAL A 197 5.19 1.91 11.36
N THR A 198 5.39 0.62 11.38
CA THR A 198 6.68 -0.01 11.69
C THR A 198 7.09 -0.92 10.55
N LEU A 199 8.32 -0.76 10.08
CA LEU A 199 8.94 -1.66 9.11
C LEU A 199 9.72 -2.75 9.86
N TYR A 200 9.46 -3.98 9.50
CA TYR A 200 10.17 -5.16 10.02
C TYR A 200 11.03 -5.76 8.92
N PRO A 201 12.33 -5.96 9.15
CA PRO A 201 13.22 -6.62 8.19
C PRO A 201 12.67 -8.00 7.78
N TYR A 202 12.66 -8.27 6.48
CA TYR A 202 12.14 -9.50 5.91
C TYR A 202 12.87 -9.90 4.63
N HIS A 203 13.69 -10.95 4.70
CA HIS A 203 14.41 -11.52 3.55
C HIS A 203 15.09 -10.49 2.61
N GLY A 204 15.84 -9.55 3.19
CA GLY A 204 16.52 -8.47 2.45
C GLY A 204 15.62 -7.31 2.04
N GLY A 205 14.35 -7.33 2.42
CA GLY A 205 13.38 -6.25 2.29
C GLY A 205 12.70 -5.95 3.63
N TYR A 206 11.46 -5.43 3.58
CA TYR A 206 10.72 -5.06 4.77
C TYR A 206 9.23 -5.34 4.62
N ILE A 207 8.58 -5.75 5.72
CA ILE A 207 7.12 -5.78 5.84
C ILE A 207 6.67 -4.62 6.73
N ALA A 208 5.77 -3.80 6.21
CA ALA A 208 5.17 -2.70 6.96
C ALA A 208 3.92 -3.20 7.71
N ASP A 209 3.93 -3.07 9.04
CA ASP A 209 2.71 -3.14 9.82
C ASP A 209 1.99 -1.79 9.74
N THR A 210 0.84 -1.80 9.09
CA THR A 210 0.05 -0.61 8.78
C THR A 210 -1.33 -0.69 9.43
N PRO A 211 -1.48 -0.30 10.69
CA PRO A 211 -2.78 -0.27 11.32
C PRO A 211 -3.71 0.74 10.62
N GLY A 212 -4.89 0.29 10.21
CA GLY A 212 -5.98 1.18 9.79
C GLY A 212 -6.16 1.47 8.30
N PHE A 213 -5.56 0.70 7.38
CA PHE A 213 -5.86 0.79 5.94
C PHE A 213 -7.23 0.18 5.56
N SER A 214 -8.25 0.31 6.41
CA SER A 214 -9.54 -0.33 6.16
C SER A 214 -10.52 0.54 5.35
N THR A 215 -10.30 1.86 5.32
CA THR A 215 -11.19 2.79 4.59
C THR A 215 -10.36 3.85 3.89
N VAL A 216 -10.39 3.84 2.57
CA VAL A 216 -9.64 4.80 1.74
C VAL A 216 -10.59 5.86 1.22
N GLU A 217 -10.37 7.09 1.65
CA GLU A 217 -10.87 8.28 0.95
C GLU A 217 -9.81 8.71 -0.07
N ILE A 218 -10.05 8.49 -1.36
CA ILE A 218 -9.06 8.75 -2.43
C ILE A 218 -8.47 10.16 -2.32
N GLY A 219 -9.29 11.19 -2.15
CA GLY A 219 -8.81 12.57 -2.06
C GLY A 219 -7.88 12.86 -0.88
N ARG A 220 -7.86 11.98 0.17
CA ARG A 220 -6.94 12.11 1.31
C ARG A 220 -5.61 11.40 1.10
N TYR A 221 -5.61 10.32 0.29
CA TYR A 221 -4.44 9.43 0.22
C TYR A 221 -3.59 9.64 -1.02
N ALA A 222 -4.20 10.04 -2.15
CA ALA A 222 -3.48 10.08 -3.41
C ALA A 222 -3.45 11.45 -4.09
N ASN A 223 -4.26 12.43 -3.73
CA ASN A 223 -4.45 13.66 -4.50
C ASN A 223 -4.82 13.42 -5.98
N ILE A 224 -5.48 12.30 -6.28
CA ILE A 224 -5.90 11.99 -7.64
C ILE A 224 -6.88 13.06 -8.09
N GLN A 225 -6.55 13.77 -9.17
CA GLN A 225 -7.52 14.63 -9.84
C GLN A 225 -8.40 13.76 -10.73
N LYS A 226 -9.68 14.12 -10.87
CA LYS A 226 -10.62 13.31 -11.67
C LYS A 226 -10.15 13.07 -13.11
N LYS A 227 -9.43 14.05 -13.71
CA LYS A 227 -8.88 13.92 -15.07
C LYS A 227 -7.80 12.84 -15.18
N ASP A 228 -7.09 12.54 -14.08
CA ASP A 228 -5.98 11.60 -14.02
C ASP A 228 -6.45 10.20 -13.63
N LEU A 229 -7.68 10.06 -13.10
CA LEU A 229 -8.24 8.78 -12.65
C LEU A 229 -8.22 7.70 -13.74
N LYS A 230 -8.45 8.09 -15.02
CA LYS A 230 -8.42 7.15 -16.13
C LYS A 230 -7.08 6.43 -16.28
N GLY A 231 -5.97 7.09 -15.94
CA GLY A 231 -4.63 6.50 -15.93
C GLY A 231 -4.40 5.45 -14.84
N CYS A 232 -5.27 5.42 -13.82
CA CYS A 232 -5.23 4.43 -12.74
C CYS A 232 -6.00 3.14 -13.06
N PHE A 233 -6.59 3.04 -14.25
CA PHE A 233 -7.30 1.86 -14.74
C PHE A 233 -6.56 1.30 -15.96
N ARG A 234 -5.73 0.27 -15.76
CA ARG A 234 -4.81 -0.28 -16.78
C ARG A 234 -5.53 -0.70 -18.05
N GLU A 235 -6.74 -1.24 -17.91
CA GLU A 235 -7.59 -1.69 -19.01
C GLU A 235 -8.10 -0.58 -19.93
N PHE A 236 -7.98 0.67 -19.53
CA PHE A 236 -8.33 1.82 -20.36
C PHE A 236 -7.18 2.24 -21.28
N SER A 237 -5.96 1.80 -20.96
CA SER A 237 -4.78 2.11 -21.78
C SER A 237 -4.90 1.50 -23.18
N GLY A 238 -4.46 2.25 -24.19
CA GLY A 238 -4.49 1.79 -25.58
C GLY A 238 -5.88 1.73 -26.23
N LYS A 239 -6.93 2.26 -25.57
CA LYS A 239 -8.26 2.37 -26.17
C LYS A 239 -8.39 3.71 -26.91
N ASP A 240 -8.71 3.64 -28.20
CA ASP A 240 -8.81 4.81 -29.07
C ASP A 240 -10.11 5.57 -28.80
N CYS A 241 -10.01 6.78 -28.31
CA CYS A 241 -11.13 7.67 -28.10
C CYS A 241 -11.10 8.81 -29.12
N ARG A 242 -12.28 9.22 -29.59
CA ARG A 242 -12.43 10.35 -30.51
C ARG A 242 -11.88 11.66 -29.95
N PHE A 243 -11.94 11.86 -28.62
CA PHE A 243 -11.49 13.07 -27.94
C PHE A 243 -10.31 12.75 -27.03
N ALA A 244 -9.26 13.56 -27.07
CA ALA A 244 -8.05 13.39 -26.27
C ALA A 244 -8.30 13.58 -24.75
N ASP A 245 -9.27 14.41 -24.39
CA ASP A 245 -9.70 14.70 -23.02
C ASP A 245 -10.86 13.80 -22.55
N CYS A 246 -11.18 12.75 -23.30
CA CYS A 246 -12.23 11.79 -22.97
C CYS A 246 -12.05 11.27 -21.53
N VAL A 247 -13.11 11.35 -20.74
CA VAL A 247 -13.17 10.81 -19.37
C VAL A 247 -14.00 9.52 -19.31
N HIS A 248 -14.34 8.95 -20.48
CA HIS A 248 -14.95 7.64 -20.69
C HIS A 248 -16.35 7.45 -20.06
N LEU A 249 -17.11 8.52 -19.84
CA LEU A 249 -18.46 8.44 -19.22
C LEU A 249 -19.59 8.52 -20.26
N LYS A 250 -19.64 9.62 -21.02
CA LYS A 250 -20.76 9.92 -21.91
C LYS A 250 -20.34 10.32 -23.33
N GLU A 251 -19.03 10.38 -23.58
CA GLU A 251 -18.47 10.86 -24.85
C GLU A 251 -18.81 9.89 -25.97
N MET A 252 -19.19 10.44 -27.12
CA MET A 252 -19.41 9.67 -28.35
C MET A 252 -18.08 9.23 -28.95
N GLY A 253 -18.01 7.99 -29.41
CA GLY A 253 -16.79 7.40 -29.97
C GLY A 253 -15.70 7.21 -28.90
N CYS A 254 -16.12 6.71 -27.74
CA CYS A 254 -15.23 6.37 -26.63
C CYS A 254 -14.82 4.90 -26.72
N GLY A 255 -13.54 4.63 -27.05
CA GLY A 255 -13.02 3.27 -27.17
C GLY A 255 -13.11 2.44 -25.90
N VAL A 256 -13.09 3.08 -24.70
CA VAL A 256 -13.31 2.36 -23.43
C VAL A 256 -14.76 1.86 -23.34
N ARG A 257 -15.74 2.65 -23.75
CA ARG A 257 -17.14 2.21 -23.75
C ARG A 257 -17.41 1.14 -24.80
N GLU A 258 -16.80 1.26 -25.96
CA GLU A 258 -16.87 0.24 -27.02
C GLU A 258 -16.26 -1.09 -26.52
N ALA A 259 -15.12 -1.03 -25.82
CA ALA A 259 -14.50 -2.21 -25.21
C ALA A 259 -15.34 -2.81 -24.06
N LEU A 260 -16.04 -1.96 -23.29
CA LEU A 260 -17.02 -2.43 -22.29
C LEU A 260 -18.18 -3.17 -22.95
N GLU A 261 -18.77 -2.62 -24.01
CA GLU A 261 -19.86 -3.24 -24.77
C GLU A 261 -19.43 -4.55 -25.43
N ALA A 262 -18.18 -4.64 -25.84
CA ALA A 262 -17.57 -5.87 -26.38
C ALA A 262 -17.20 -6.92 -25.30
N GLY A 263 -17.33 -6.58 -23.99
CA GLY A 263 -16.97 -7.47 -22.89
C GLY A 263 -15.45 -7.58 -22.62
N GLU A 264 -14.63 -6.74 -23.23
CA GLU A 264 -13.18 -6.67 -22.99
C GLU A 264 -12.84 -6.01 -21.64
N ILE A 265 -13.70 -5.14 -21.17
CA ILE A 265 -13.60 -4.47 -19.88
C ILE A 265 -14.69 -5.01 -18.96
N SER A 266 -14.32 -5.39 -17.74
CA SER A 266 -15.28 -5.86 -16.75
C SER A 266 -16.28 -4.76 -16.36
N GLU A 267 -17.58 -5.09 -16.41
CA GLU A 267 -18.64 -4.17 -16.01
C GLU A 267 -18.48 -3.68 -14.56
N SER A 268 -18.05 -4.54 -13.64
CA SER A 268 -17.83 -4.18 -12.24
C SER A 268 -16.72 -3.13 -12.10
N ARG A 269 -15.62 -3.27 -12.85
CA ARG A 269 -14.51 -2.32 -12.88
C ARG A 269 -14.96 -0.97 -13.44
N TYR A 270 -15.66 -0.97 -14.55
CA TYR A 270 -16.15 0.27 -15.15
C TYR A 270 -17.15 0.99 -14.25
N ARG A 271 -18.10 0.30 -13.62
CA ARG A 271 -19.02 0.89 -12.64
C ARG A 271 -18.30 1.49 -11.43
N ASN A 272 -17.24 0.82 -10.96
CA ASN A 272 -16.42 1.35 -9.89
C ASN A 272 -15.66 2.61 -10.33
N TYR A 273 -15.15 2.64 -11.57
CA TYR A 273 -14.56 3.84 -12.15
C TYR A 273 -15.54 5.03 -12.15
N GLU A 274 -16.76 4.84 -12.65
CA GLU A 274 -17.81 5.87 -12.67
C GLU A 274 -18.09 6.41 -11.27
N ARG A 275 -18.19 5.50 -10.30
CA ARG A 275 -18.45 5.86 -8.90
C ARG A 275 -17.30 6.66 -8.28
N ILE A 276 -16.05 6.23 -8.50
CA ILE A 276 -14.86 6.92 -8.00
C ILE A 276 -14.75 8.31 -8.65
N PHE A 277 -14.99 8.40 -9.97
CA PHE A 277 -15.01 9.67 -10.68
C PHE A 277 -16.05 10.65 -10.12
N GLY A 278 -17.24 10.14 -9.78
CA GLY A 278 -18.29 10.91 -9.12
C GLY A 278 -17.85 11.46 -7.77
N GLU A 279 -17.22 10.64 -6.92
CA GLU A 279 -16.68 11.08 -5.62
C GLU A 279 -15.61 12.17 -5.77
N LEU A 280 -14.67 12.01 -6.72
CA LEU A 280 -13.63 13.01 -6.98
C LEU A 280 -14.25 14.32 -7.49
N SER A 281 -15.29 14.25 -8.33
CA SER A 281 -16.00 15.42 -8.83
C SER A 281 -16.71 16.21 -7.72
N GLU A 282 -17.15 15.55 -6.67
CA GLU A 282 -17.75 16.20 -5.50
C GLU A 282 -16.67 16.85 -4.60
N LEU A 283 -15.51 16.22 -4.49
CA LEU A 283 -14.40 16.77 -3.71
C LEU A 283 -13.81 18.04 -4.35
N GLU A 284 -13.73 18.11 -5.67
CA GLU A 284 -13.23 19.30 -6.39
C GLU A 284 -14.19 20.52 -6.32
N LYS A 285 -15.44 20.31 -5.94
CA LYS A 285 -16.43 21.40 -5.77
C LYS A 285 -16.38 22.08 -4.41
N LYS A 286 -15.67 21.50 -3.45
CA LYS A 286 -15.50 22.00 -2.07
C LYS A 286 -14.21 22.77 -1.90
#